data_7a912537515770da8e4a47dc3f2d2070
#
_entry.id   7a912537515770da8e4a47dc3f2d2070
#
_cell.length_a   1.000
_cell.length_b   1.000
_cell.length_c   1.000
_cell.angle_alpha   90.00
_cell.angle_beta   90.00
_cell.angle_gamma   90.00
#
_symmetry.space_group_name_H-M   'P 1'
#
loop_
_entity.id
_entity.type
_entity.pdbx_description
1 polymer ?
#
loop_
_entity_poly.entity_id
_entity_poly.type
_entity_poly.pdbx_seq_one_letter_code
_entity_poly.pdbx_strand_id
1 'polypeptide(L)'
;MERLINIFLTSRPKQQFKNILVIIPFVLSANLWIGISSQIISNLVSDLLMGLASFILGSWFIYIINDSVDKNTDKGHPEKSKRPIVSGKLSGKIISISSLMILISSLVIGFAVNTIFLFALLAYLILMTLYSLYIKKLFFLDILSVASGYMLRVYAGAAIVTNNISNSLGVSVWLILCTGFASLFVLSIKRFSELNNDELSKRSSLNISKFNSTFLNYSINFSEFITYISYAFYCISINFFSIFRGNTPSDLSLLLTLPLVIMGMRRFKKDSINSTYGDQPEEVIFKSNFIKIIFITWIIFSALIIYFRN
;
A
#
# COMPACT_ATOMS: atom_id res chain seq x y z
N MET A 1 -29.32 -2.28 13.48
CA MET A 1 -28.68 -2.81 12.26
C MET A 1 -28.12 -1.68 11.38
N GLU A 2 -28.91 -0.68 11.01
CA GLU A 2 -28.47 0.43 10.13
C GLU A 2 -27.24 1.20 10.65
N ARG A 3 -27.15 1.48 11.95
CA ARG A 3 -26.00 2.16 12.56
C ARG A 3 -24.70 1.36 12.40
N LEU A 4 -24.74 0.04 12.60
CA LEU A 4 -23.56 -0.82 12.44
C LEU A 4 -23.09 -0.86 10.98
N ILE A 5 -24.03 -0.93 10.04
CA ILE A 5 -23.72 -0.86 8.60
C ILE A 5 -23.07 0.48 8.27
N ASN A 6 -23.60 1.60 8.77
CA ASN A 6 -23.03 2.92 8.53
C ASN A 6 -21.61 3.06 9.15
N ILE A 7 -21.35 2.47 10.33
CA ILE A 7 -20.00 2.42 10.91
C ILE A 7 -19.08 1.59 10.01
N PHE A 8 -19.50 0.39 9.59
CA PHE A 8 -18.71 -0.46 8.69
C PHE A 8 -18.38 0.24 7.36
N LEU A 9 -19.32 0.98 6.77
CA LEU A 9 -19.09 1.73 5.53
C LEU A 9 -18.02 2.83 5.68
N THR A 10 -17.76 3.34 6.90
CA THR A 10 -16.65 4.28 7.12
C THR A 10 -15.27 3.64 6.94
N SER A 11 -15.17 2.29 6.97
CA SER A 11 -13.90 1.58 6.71
C SER A 11 -13.46 1.66 5.25
N ARG A 12 -14.35 2.09 4.34
CA ARG A 12 -14.11 2.10 2.89
C ARG A 12 -13.61 0.75 2.37
N PRO A 13 -14.42 -0.32 2.37
CA PRO A 13 -13.99 -1.70 2.14
C PRO A 13 -13.16 -1.89 0.87
N LYS A 14 -13.52 -1.23 -0.25
CA LYS A 14 -12.75 -1.29 -1.50
C LYS A 14 -11.32 -0.78 -1.34
N GLN A 15 -11.07 0.18 -0.45
CA GLN A 15 -9.74 0.76 -0.25
C GLN A 15 -8.88 -0.05 0.73
N GLN A 16 -9.47 -0.96 1.49
CA GLN A 16 -8.73 -1.85 2.41
C GLN A 16 -7.78 -2.81 1.67
N PHE A 17 -8.02 -3.05 0.36
CA PHE A 17 -7.10 -3.81 -0.50
C PHE A 17 -5.63 -3.33 -0.41
N LYS A 18 -5.41 -2.04 -0.14
CA LYS A 18 -4.06 -1.47 0.04
C LYS A 18 -3.28 -2.11 1.19
N ASN A 19 -3.95 -2.67 2.19
CA ASN A 19 -3.30 -3.31 3.33
C ASN A 19 -2.71 -4.69 2.99
N ILE A 20 -3.03 -5.28 1.83
CA ILE A 20 -2.40 -6.51 1.34
C ILE A 20 -0.87 -6.36 1.20
N LEU A 21 -0.37 -5.12 1.12
CA LEU A 21 1.06 -4.81 1.10
C LEU A 21 1.80 -5.32 2.35
N VAL A 22 1.11 -5.51 3.47
CA VAL A 22 1.66 -6.15 4.67
C VAL A 22 2.04 -7.62 4.41
N ILE A 23 1.37 -8.29 3.47
CA ILE A 23 1.61 -9.69 3.13
C ILE A 23 2.73 -9.85 2.09
N ILE A 24 3.02 -8.83 1.28
CA ILE A 24 4.01 -8.92 0.19
C ILE A 24 5.39 -9.44 0.66
N PRO A 25 5.97 -8.96 1.78
CA PRO A 25 7.25 -9.48 2.25
C PRO A 25 7.22 -10.98 2.55
N PHE A 26 6.11 -11.51 3.08
CA PHE A 26 5.95 -12.94 3.31
C PHE A 26 6.02 -13.73 2.00
N VAL A 27 5.28 -13.32 0.98
CA VAL A 27 5.28 -14.00 -0.33
C VAL A 27 6.67 -13.95 -0.96
N LEU A 28 7.31 -12.80 -0.93
CA LEU A 28 8.63 -12.60 -1.55
C LEU A 28 9.79 -13.22 -0.76
N SER A 29 9.57 -13.64 0.49
CA SER A 29 10.55 -14.32 1.32
C SER A 29 10.33 -15.84 1.40
N ALA A 30 9.61 -16.43 0.45
CA ALA A 30 9.25 -17.85 0.47
C ALA A 30 10.47 -18.77 0.58
N ASN A 31 11.62 -18.39 0.02
CA ASN A 31 12.90 -19.10 0.18
C ASN A 31 13.42 -19.17 1.62
N LEU A 32 12.90 -18.35 2.54
CA LEU A 32 13.33 -18.33 3.93
C LEU A 32 12.48 -19.23 4.83
N TRP A 33 11.22 -19.49 4.45
CA TRP A 33 10.29 -20.25 5.29
C TRP A 33 9.83 -21.57 4.67
N ILE A 34 10.08 -21.84 3.38
CA ILE A 34 9.88 -23.16 2.77
C ILE A 34 10.89 -24.13 3.39
N GLY A 35 10.41 -25.24 3.96
CA GLY A 35 11.24 -26.25 4.62
C GLY A 35 11.50 -26.03 6.12
N ILE A 36 10.99 -24.95 6.71
CA ILE A 36 11.04 -24.73 8.17
C ILE A 36 9.91 -25.51 8.86
N SER A 37 10.04 -25.72 10.18
CA SER A 37 9.05 -26.47 10.98
C SER A 37 7.66 -25.88 10.86
N SER A 38 6.64 -26.74 10.82
CA SER A 38 5.22 -26.34 10.71
C SER A 38 4.79 -25.38 11.83
N GLN A 39 5.38 -25.49 13.02
CA GLN A 39 5.08 -24.60 14.14
C GLN A 39 5.49 -23.15 13.86
N ILE A 40 6.69 -22.93 13.30
CA ILE A 40 7.18 -21.57 12.95
C ILE A 40 6.30 -20.98 11.84
N ILE A 41 5.93 -21.78 10.83
CA ILE A 41 5.04 -21.33 9.76
C ILE A 41 3.66 -20.95 10.33
N SER A 42 3.11 -21.75 11.25
CA SER A 42 1.83 -21.44 11.90
C SER A 42 1.89 -20.12 12.66
N ASN A 43 2.94 -19.88 13.44
CA ASN A 43 3.13 -18.62 14.17
C ASN A 43 3.26 -17.43 13.19
N LEU A 44 4.07 -17.58 12.15
CA LEU A 44 4.26 -16.56 11.11
C LEU A 44 2.95 -16.19 10.42
N VAL A 45 2.13 -17.19 10.04
CA VAL A 45 0.82 -16.94 9.41
C VAL A 45 -0.15 -16.27 10.39
N SER A 46 -0.15 -16.69 11.66
CA SER A 46 -0.95 -16.06 12.72
C SER A 46 -0.59 -14.58 12.87
N ASP A 47 0.71 -14.27 12.99
CA ASP A 47 1.20 -12.90 13.13
C ASP A 47 0.90 -12.04 11.90
N LEU A 48 0.97 -12.62 10.69
CA LEU A 48 0.58 -11.94 9.46
C LEU A 48 -0.91 -11.59 9.42
N LEU A 49 -1.77 -12.51 9.83
CA LEU A 49 -3.21 -12.26 9.89
C LEU A 49 -3.54 -11.20 10.95
N MET A 50 -2.91 -11.26 12.12
CA MET A 50 -3.03 -10.23 13.15
C MET A 50 -2.50 -8.88 12.65
N GLY A 51 -1.34 -8.85 12.01
CA GLY A 51 -0.76 -7.65 11.44
C GLY A 51 -1.64 -7.02 10.36
N LEU A 52 -2.21 -7.84 9.47
CA LEU A 52 -3.16 -7.39 8.47
C LEU A 52 -4.41 -6.79 9.11
N ALA A 53 -5.00 -7.47 10.10
CA ALA A 53 -6.17 -6.99 10.84
C ALA A 53 -5.87 -5.66 11.55
N SER A 54 -4.70 -5.54 12.18
CA SER A 54 -4.23 -4.31 12.82
C SER A 54 -4.13 -3.14 11.84
N PHE A 55 -3.53 -3.32 10.65
CA PHE A 55 -3.48 -2.27 9.62
C PHE A 55 -4.83 -1.95 8.99
N ILE A 56 -5.74 -2.92 8.87
CA ILE A 56 -7.13 -2.68 8.44
C ILE A 56 -7.83 -1.76 9.44
N LEU A 57 -7.74 -2.05 10.74
CA LEU A 57 -8.32 -1.22 11.80
C LEU A 57 -7.65 0.17 11.85
N GLY A 58 -6.32 0.23 11.78
CA GLY A 58 -5.58 1.49 11.73
C GLY A 58 -5.96 2.36 10.53
N SER A 59 -6.07 1.77 9.34
CA SER A 59 -6.54 2.48 8.14
C SER A 59 -7.99 2.93 8.28
N TRP A 60 -8.83 2.13 8.91
CA TRP A 60 -10.22 2.50 9.21
C TRP A 60 -10.30 3.74 10.10
N PHE A 61 -9.52 3.77 11.19
CA PHE A 61 -9.39 4.94 12.04
C PHE A 61 -9.01 6.19 11.22
N ILE A 62 -7.98 6.09 10.38
CA ILE A 62 -7.54 7.20 9.53
C ILE A 62 -8.65 7.68 8.58
N TYR A 63 -9.44 6.77 8.00
CA TYR A 63 -10.58 7.16 7.15
C TYR A 63 -11.65 7.91 7.92
N ILE A 64 -11.94 7.53 9.18
CA ILE A 64 -12.88 8.25 10.04
C ILE A 64 -12.36 9.67 10.31
N ILE A 65 -11.07 9.83 10.66
CA ILE A 65 -10.45 11.14 10.86
C ILE A 65 -10.55 11.98 9.59
N ASN A 66 -10.15 11.42 8.44
CA ASN A 66 -10.18 12.14 7.17
C ASN A 66 -11.59 12.59 6.78
N ASP A 67 -12.61 11.72 6.89
CA ASP A 67 -14.00 12.07 6.57
C ASP A 67 -14.56 13.11 7.57
N SER A 68 -14.09 13.11 8.81
CA SER A 68 -14.49 14.09 9.81
C SER A 68 -13.90 15.47 9.52
N VAL A 69 -12.62 15.53 9.13
CA VAL A 69 -11.92 16.77 8.76
C VAL A 69 -12.50 17.35 7.47
N ASP A 70 -12.77 16.50 6.47
CA ASP A 70 -13.24 16.93 5.15
C ASP A 70 -14.76 17.05 5.06
N LYS A 71 -15.50 16.88 6.16
CA LYS A 71 -16.97 16.84 6.19
C LYS A 71 -17.63 17.99 5.42
N ASN A 72 -17.13 19.20 5.62
CA ASN A 72 -17.75 20.41 4.98
C ASN A 72 -17.37 20.53 3.51
N THR A 73 -16.15 20.20 3.13
CA THR A 73 -15.66 20.26 1.74
C THR A 73 -16.27 19.15 0.88
N ASP A 74 -16.44 17.95 1.45
CA ASP A 74 -16.96 16.80 0.72
C ASP A 74 -18.49 16.81 0.54
N LYS A 75 -19.25 17.71 1.20
CA LYS A 75 -20.70 17.86 1.01
C LYS A 75 -21.10 18.19 -0.43
N GLY A 76 -20.29 18.98 -1.13
CA GLY A 76 -20.52 19.34 -2.53
C GLY A 76 -20.07 18.31 -3.56
N HIS A 77 -19.43 17.21 -3.11
CA HIS A 77 -18.89 16.23 -4.02
C HIS A 77 -19.92 15.14 -4.38
N PRO A 78 -20.06 14.75 -5.68
CA PRO A 78 -21.11 13.81 -6.13
C PRO A 78 -21.13 12.45 -5.40
N GLU A 79 -19.95 11.93 -5.08
CA GLU A 79 -19.80 10.60 -4.47
C GLU A 79 -19.49 10.66 -2.97
N LYS A 80 -18.62 11.60 -2.55
CA LYS A 80 -18.16 11.69 -1.16
C LYS A 80 -19.25 12.20 -0.22
N SER A 81 -20.21 12.99 -0.71
CA SER A 81 -21.39 13.43 0.04
C SER A 81 -22.23 12.27 0.59
N LYS A 82 -22.18 11.11 -0.08
CA LYS A 82 -22.91 9.90 0.33
C LYS A 82 -22.26 9.15 1.50
N ARG A 83 -21.01 9.50 1.90
CA ARG A 83 -20.32 8.85 3.02
C ARG A 83 -21.06 9.06 4.32
N PRO A 84 -21.12 8.05 5.23
CA PRO A 84 -21.94 8.12 6.45
C PRO A 84 -21.63 9.32 7.36
N ILE A 85 -20.36 9.72 7.47
CA ILE A 85 -19.94 10.87 8.29
C ILE A 85 -20.33 12.18 7.62
N VAL A 86 -20.11 12.30 6.31
CA VAL A 86 -20.38 13.50 5.52
C VAL A 86 -21.89 13.75 5.43
N SER A 87 -22.68 12.70 5.16
CA SER A 87 -24.13 12.75 5.05
C SER A 87 -24.87 12.93 6.40
N GLY A 88 -24.13 12.89 7.53
CA GLY A 88 -24.73 13.06 8.86
C GLY A 88 -25.49 11.85 9.40
N LYS A 89 -25.39 10.67 8.79
CA LYS A 89 -26.02 9.41 9.28
C LYS A 89 -25.48 8.92 10.62
N LEU A 90 -24.30 9.40 11.02
CA LEU A 90 -23.66 9.08 12.29
C LEU A 90 -23.53 10.35 13.14
N SER A 91 -23.92 10.26 14.42
CA SER A 91 -23.73 11.36 15.38
C SER A 91 -22.26 11.49 15.78
N GLY A 92 -21.81 12.70 16.15
CA GLY A 92 -20.43 12.95 16.57
C GLY A 92 -19.98 12.03 17.73
N LYS A 93 -20.87 11.77 18.70
CA LYS A 93 -20.58 10.86 19.81
C LYS A 93 -20.29 9.43 19.34
N ILE A 94 -21.06 8.91 18.39
CA ILE A 94 -20.85 7.57 17.83
C ILE A 94 -19.53 7.53 17.06
N ILE A 95 -19.24 8.56 16.27
CA ILE A 95 -17.98 8.66 15.51
C ILE A 95 -16.76 8.64 16.46
N SER A 96 -16.80 9.45 17.54
CA SER A 96 -15.70 9.51 18.51
C SER A 96 -15.49 8.20 19.25
N ILE A 97 -16.58 7.57 19.75
CA ILE A 97 -16.47 6.30 20.48
C ILE A 97 -15.96 5.18 19.54
N SER A 98 -16.56 5.05 18.34
CA SER A 98 -16.15 4.00 17.41
C SER A 98 -14.71 4.19 16.92
N SER A 99 -14.28 5.42 16.64
CA SER A 99 -12.90 5.69 16.23
C SER A 99 -11.90 5.34 17.34
N LEU A 100 -12.20 5.66 18.59
CA LEU A 100 -11.34 5.33 19.73
C LEU A 100 -11.23 3.81 19.93
N MET A 101 -12.35 3.09 19.88
CA MET A 101 -12.36 1.62 19.99
C MET A 101 -11.56 0.97 18.87
N ILE A 102 -11.73 1.42 17.63
CA ILE A 102 -11.01 0.91 16.47
C ILE A 102 -9.49 1.17 16.62
N LEU A 103 -9.09 2.37 17.07
CA LEU A 103 -7.69 2.71 17.31
C LEU A 103 -7.08 1.81 18.40
N ILE A 104 -7.75 1.68 19.55
CA ILE A 104 -7.26 0.83 20.64
C ILE A 104 -7.13 -0.61 20.17
N SER A 105 -8.13 -1.16 19.48
CA SER A 105 -8.07 -2.52 18.94
C SER A 105 -6.90 -2.70 17.97
N SER A 106 -6.66 -1.73 17.07
CA SER A 106 -5.51 -1.74 16.17
C SER A 106 -4.18 -1.81 16.93
N LEU A 107 -4.02 -0.97 17.95
CA LEU A 107 -2.78 -0.91 18.74
C LEU A 107 -2.56 -2.17 19.61
N VAL A 108 -3.62 -2.69 20.23
CA VAL A 108 -3.56 -3.93 21.04
C VAL A 108 -3.14 -5.11 20.19
N ILE A 109 -3.76 -5.28 19.01
CA ILE A 109 -3.37 -6.34 18.08
C ILE A 109 -1.93 -6.11 17.57
N GLY A 110 -1.57 -4.88 17.22
CA GLY A 110 -0.22 -4.56 16.77
C GLY A 110 0.85 -4.82 17.83
N PHE A 111 0.55 -4.56 19.11
CA PHE A 111 1.43 -4.90 20.23
C PHE A 111 1.63 -6.41 20.40
N ALA A 112 0.56 -7.19 20.20
CA ALA A 112 0.62 -8.66 20.27
C ALA A 112 1.47 -9.29 19.16
N VAL A 113 1.65 -8.61 18.01
CA VAL A 113 2.47 -9.10 16.90
C VAL A 113 3.96 -9.01 17.26
N ASN A 114 4.52 -7.83 17.33
CA ASN A 114 5.87 -7.54 17.84
C ASN A 114 6.12 -6.02 17.95
N THR A 115 7.19 -5.66 18.66
CA THR A 115 7.52 -4.26 18.95
C THR A 115 7.88 -3.46 17.70
N ILE A 116 8.62 -4.02 16.75
CA ILE A 116 9.04 -3.34 15.51
C ILE A 116 7.80 -3.06 14.63
N PHE A 117 6.91 -4.05 14.53
CA PHE A 117 5.63 -3.90 13.84
C PHE A 117 4.80 -2.77 14.46
N LEU A 118 4.70 -2.75 15.80
CA LEU A 118 3.96 -1.69 16.51
C LEU A 118 4.53 -0.30 16.21
N PHE A 119 5.85 -0.13 16.20
CA PHE A 119 6.47 1.16 15.84
C PHE A 119 6.17 1.56 14.40
N ALA A 120 6.18 0.62 13.46
CA ALA A 120 5.80 0.89 12.07
C ALA A 120 4.32 1.30 11.95
N LEU A 121 3.44 0.64 12.68
CA LEU A 121 2.01 0.98 12.75
C LEU A 121 1.80 2.37 13.36
N LEU A 122 2.48 2.69 14.46
CA LEU A 122 2.41 4.02 15.10
C LEU A 122 2.91 5.12 14.15
N ALA A 123 4.05 4.89 13.49
CA ALA A 123 4.57 5.83 12.48
C ALA A 123 3.55 6.05 11.35
N TYR A 124 2.89 4.98 10.87
CA TYR A 124 1.83 5.06 9.88
C TYR A 124 0.63 5.90 10.38
N LEU A 125 0.14 5.62 11.59
CA LEU A 125 -0.99 6.33 12.18
C LEU A 125 -0.70 7.81 12.37
N ILE A 126 0.48 8.16 12.88
CA ILE A 126 0.91 9.55 13.06
C ILE A 126 1.01 10.25 11.70
N LEU A 127 1.75 9.66 10.74
CA LEU A 127 1.94 10.22 9.41
C LEU A 127 0.60 10.47 8.71
N MET A 128 -0.31 9.50 8.72
CA MET A 128 -1.59 9.62 8.01
C MET A 128 -2.59 10.52 8.74
N THR A 129 -2.47 10.68 10.05
CA THR A 129 -3.23 11.69 10.80
C THR A 129 -2.74 13.10 10.44
N LEU A 130 -1.43 13.33 10.46
CA LEU A 130 -0.83 14.61 10.04
C LEU A 130 -1.16 14.91 8.57
N TYR A 131 -1.15 13.91 7.72
CA TYR A 131 -1.59 14.01 6.34
C TYR A 131 -3.03 14.53 6.25
N SER A 132 -3.95 13.92 6.97
CA SER A 132 -5.36 14.28 6.95
C SER A 132 -5.62 15.70 7.46
N LEU A 133 -4.85 16.17 8.45
CA LEU A 133 -5.01 17.49 9.06
C LEU A 133 -4.34 18.60 8.26
N TYR A 134 -3.09 18.40 7.83
CA TYR A 134 -2.23 19.47 7.33
C TYR A 134 -1.57 19.17 5.98
N ILE A 135 -0.90 18.00 5.83
CA ILE A 135 0.06 17.75 4.75
C ILE A 135 -0.61 17.68 3.38
N LYS A 136 -1.84 17.16 3.29
CA LYS A 136 -2.58 17.04 2.02
C LYS A 136 -2.80 18.39 1.29
N LYS A 137 -2.62 19.52 1.98
CA LYS A 137 -2.73 20.86 1.40
C LYS A 137 -1.40 21.35 0.81
N LEU A 138 -0.30 20.67 1.09
CA LEU A 138 1.04 21.05 0.69
C LEU A 138 1.41 20.33 -0.60
N PHE A 139 1.85 21.12 -1.59
CA PHE A 139 2.29 20.60 -2.88
C PHE A 139 3.37 19.53 -2.71
N PHE A 140 3.30 18.44 -3.43
CA PHE A 140 4.22 17.31 -3.44
C PHE A 140 4.29 16.50 -2.14
N LEU A 141 4.25 17.10 -0.96
CA LEU A 141 4.21 16.39 0.31
C LEU A 141 2.95 15.51 0.44
N ASP A 142 1.87 15.88 -0.23
CA ASP A 142 0.68 15.05 -0.44
C ASP A 142 1.06 13.66 -1.00
N ILE A 143 1.76 13.64 -2.12
CA ILE A 143 2.15 12.41 -2.81
C ILE A 143 3.17 11.62 -1.97
N LEU A 144 4.19 12.30 -1.43
CA LEU A 144 5.24 11.67 -0.62
C LEU A 144 4.69 11.01 0.65
N SER A 145 3.78 11.68 1.36
CA SER A 145 3.21 11.13 2.61
C SER A 145 2.41 9.86 2.36
N VAL A 146 1.61 9.83 1.29
CA VAL A 146 0.84 8.64 0.94
C VAL A 146 1.78 7.51 0.49
N ALA A 147 2.82 7.80 -0.30
CA ALA A 147 3.83 6.82 -0.70
C ALA A 147 4.58 6.24 0.53
N SER A 148 4.96 7.09 1.50
CA SER A 148 5.56 6.64 2.76
C SER A 148 4.62 5.73 3.56
N GLY A 149 3.31 5.99 3.52
CA GLY A 149 2.31 5.12 4.13
C GLY A 149 2.27 3.72 3.50
N TYR A 150 2.55 3.58 2.19
CA TYR A 150 2.71 2.27 1.54
C TYR A 150 4.02 1.59 1.97
N MET A 151 5.13 2.33 2.04
CA MET A 151 6.42 1.81 2.51
C MET A 151 6.32 1.26 3.95
N LEU A 152 5.64 1.97 4.85
CA LEU A 152 5.44 1.54 6.24
C LEU A 152 4.65 0.22 6.35
N ARG A 153 3.68 -0.03 5.45
CA ARG A 153 2.98 -1.33 5.40
C ARG A 153 3.92 -2.47 5.03
N VAL A 154 4.73 -2.28 4.01
CA VAL A 154 5.72 -3.29 3.58
C VAL A 154 6.78 -3.49 4.66
N TYR A 155 7.27 -2.42 5.28
CA TYR A 155 8.21 -2.50 6.38
C TYR A 155 7.65 -3.29 7.57
N ALA A 156 6.40 -3.02 7.95
CA ALA A 156 5.71 -3.74 9.02
C ALA A 156 5.57 -5.24 8.71
N GLY A 157 5.16 -5.58 7.47
CA GLY A 157 5.09 -6.98 7.04
C GLY A 157 6.44 -7.69 7.06
N ALA A 158 7.51 -7.00 6.63
CA ALA A 158 8.86 -7.53 6.71
C ALA A 158 9.34 -7.73 8.16
N ALA A 159 8.96 -6.84 9.09
CA ALA A 159 9.24 -7.00 10.52
C ALA A 159 8.59 -8.25 11.12
N ILE A 160 7.42 -8.67 10.63
CA ILE A 160 6.79 -9.95 11.04
C ILE A 160 7.64 -11.13 10.57
N VAL A 161 8.04 -11.12 9.29
CA VAL A 161 8.85 -12.21 8.72
C VAL A 161 10.19 -12.35 9.44
N THR A 162 10.91 -11.25 9.63
CA THR A 162 12.22 -11.27 10.28
C THR A 162 12.13 -11.72 11.74
N ASN A 163 11.11 -11.31 12.48
CA ASN A 163 10.92 -11.71 13.88
C ASN A 163 10.67 -13.22 14.04
N ASN A 164 9.92 -13.83 13.11
CA ASN A 164 9.55 -15.25 13.19
C ASN A 164 10.63 -16.18 12.65
N ILE A 165 11.43 -15.75 11.66
CA ILE A 165 12.40 -16.64 10.99
C ILE A 165 13.80 -16.41 11.54
N SER A 166 14.28 -15.17 11.59
CA SER A 166 15.61 -14.83 12.11
C SER A 166 15.74 -13.33 12.30
N ASN A 167 16.03 -12.89 13.52
CA ASN A 167 16.30 -11.49 13.85
C ASN A 167 17.54 -10.91 13.13
N SER A 168 18.40 -11.74 12.56
CA SER A 168 19.56 -11.32 11.78
C SER A 168 19.25 -10.96 10.33
N LEU A 169 18.05 -11.29 9.85
CA LEU A 169 17.61 -10.92 8.51
C LEU A 169 17.04 -9.50 8.55
N GLY A 170 17.80 -8.53 8.06
CA GLY A 170 17.30 -7.16 7.89
C GLY A 170 16.20 -7.07 6.84
N VAL A 171 15.35 -6.06 6.97
CA VAL A 171 14.37 -5.73 5.92
C VAL A 171 15.12 -5.25 4.67
N SER A 172 14.79 -5.80 3.50
CA SER A 172 15.42 -5.36 2.25
C SER A 172 15.09 -3.90 1.94
N VAL A 173 16.11 -3.05 1.94
CA VAL A 173 15.99 -1.63 1.57
C VAL A 173 15.45 -1.49 0.15
N TRP A 174 15.85 -2.36 -0.77
CA TRP A 174 15.41 -2.34 -2.16
C TRP A 174 13.92 -2.62 -2.32
N LEU A 175 13.36 -3.52 -1.50
CA LEU A 175 11.92 -3.78 -1.48
C LEU A 175 11.13 -2.55 -1.01
N ILE A 176 11.63 -1.86 0.03
CA ILE A 176 11.00 -0.63 0.54
C ILE A 176 11.07 0.47 -0.51
N LEU A 177 12.24 0.67 -1.14
CA LEU A 177 12.42 1.67 -2.20
C LEU A 177 11.53 1.37 -3.40
N CYS A 178 11.50 0.11 -3.86
CA CYS A 178 10.63 -0.33 -4.96
C CYS A 178 9.16 0.01 -4.67
N THR A 179 8.68 -0.31 -3.46
CA THR A 179 7.30 0.02 -3.05
C THR A 179 7.07 1.53 -3.00
N GLY A 180 8.02 2.28 -2.48
CA GLY A 180 7.94 3.74 -2.39
C GLY A 180 7.82 4.38 -3.78
N PHE A 181 8.71 4.03 -4.70
CA PHE A 181 8.71 4.59 -6.05
C PHE A 181 7.54 4.08 -6.90
N ALA A 182 7.12 2.81 -6.76
CA ALA A 182 5.89 2.31 -7.37
C ALA A 182 4.65 3.09 -6.88
N SER A 183 4.61 3.42 -5.59
CA SER A 183 3.52 4.23 -5.02
C SER A 183 3.56 5.67 -5.52
N LEU A 184 4.76 6.29 -5.60
CA LEU A 184 4.94 7.61 -6.20
C LEU A 184 4.46 7.63 -7.66
N PHE A 185 4.78 6.61 -8.43
CA PHE A 185 4.32 6.44 -9.80
C PHE A 185 2.79 6.42 -9.89
N VAL A 186 2.13 5.57 -9.12
CA VAL A 186 0.66 5.46 -9.12
C VAL A 186 -0.01 6.77 -8.69
N LEU A 187 0.52 7.42 -7.64
CA LEU A 187 -0.04 8.68 -7.13
C LEU A 187 0.20 9.86 -8.07
N SER A 188 1.36 9.91 -8.73
CA SER A 188 1.65 10.93 -9.75
C SER A 188 0.74 10.79 -10.97
N ILE A 189 0.47 9.56 -11.44
CA ILE A 189 -0.50 9.29 -12.50
C ILE A 189 -1.91 9.73 -12.07
N LYS A 190 -2.32 9.39 -10.85
CA LYS A 190 -3.61 9.85 -10.31
C LYS A 190 -3.74 11.36 -10.40
N ARG A 191 -2.75 12.13 -9.93
CA ARG A 191 -2.77 13.59 -9.99
C ARG A 191 -2.72 14.12 -11.42
N PHE A 192 -1.96 13.46 -12.29
CA PHE A 192 -1.89 13.80 -13.71
C PHE A 192 -3.25 13.59 -14.41
N SER A 193 -3.94 12.48 -14.12
CA SER A 193 -5.27 12.19 -14.66
C SER A 193 -6.32 13.19 -14.15
N GLU A 194 -6.29 13.55 -12.87
CA GLU A 194 -7.13 14.57 -12.26
C GLU A 194 -6.91 15.95 -12.90
N LEU A 195 -5.66 16.31 -13.25
CA LEU A 195 -5.31 17.62 -13.83
C LEU A 195 -5.78 17.74 -15.29
N ASN A 196 -5.66 16.68 -16.08
CA ASN A 196 -5.91 16.70 -17.52
C ASN A 196 -7.36 16.32 -17.92
N ASN A 197 -8.23 16.04 -16.95
CA ASN A 197 -9.61 15.69 -17.19
C ASN A 197 -10.54 16.54 -16.31
N ASP A 198 -11.35 17.41 -16.95
CA ASP A 198 -12.26 18.34 -16.26
C ASP A 198 -13.27 17.64 -15.35
N GLU A 199 -13.74 16.44 -15.74
CA GLU A 199 -14.66 15.67 -14.90
C GLU A 199 -13.96 15.14 -13.66
N LEU A 200 -12.71 14.65 -13.79
CA LEU A 200 -11.92 14.15 -12.68
C LEU A 200 -11.45 15.29 -11.78
N SER A 201 -11.12 16.45 -12.35
CA SER A 201 -10.70 17.64 -11.58
C SER A 201 -11.81 18.12 -10.64
N LYS A 202 -13.07 18.09 -11.09
CA LYS A 202 -14.25 18.41 -10.27
C LYS A 202 -14.49 17.40 -9.12
N ARG A 203 -13.98 16.16 -9.26
CA ARG A 203 -14.06 15.12 -8.23
C ARG A 203 -12.90 15.19 -7.22
N SER A 204 -11.89 16.00 -7.46
CA SER A 204 -10.78 16.15 -6.52
C SER A 204 -11.12 17.09 -5.38
N SER A 205 -10.78 16.70 -4.15
CA SER A 205 -10.89 17.53 -2.95
C SER A 205 -9.72 18.49 -2.78
N LEU A 206 -8.70 18.40 -3.66
CA LEU A 206 -7.48 19.18 -3.61
C LEU A 206 -7.51 20.29 -4.66
N ASN A 207 -6.80 21.37 -4.38
CA ASN A 207 -6.57 22.41 -5.38
C ASN A 207 -5.53 21.91 -6.40
N ILE A 208 -6.00 21.21 -7.43
CA ILE A 208 -5.16 20.57 -8.46
C ILE A 208 -4.40 21.60 -9.29
N SER A 209 -4.88 22.83 -9.39
CA SER A 209 -4.22 23.91 -10.13
C SER A 209 -2.79 24.22 -9.61
N LYS A 210 -2.44 23.75 -8.41
CA LYS A 210 -1.08 23.85 -7.88
C LYS A 210 -0.09 22.86 -8.51
N PHE A 211 -0.58 21.82 -9.18
CA PHE A 211 0.27 20.85 -9.85
C PHE A 211 0.56 21.29 -11.29
N ASN A 212 1.84 21.21 -11.67
CA ASN A 212 2.26 21.41 -13.05
C ASN A 212 2.26 20.07 -13.78
N SER A 213 1.60 19.99 -14.94
CA SER A 213 1.53 18.77 -15.77
C SER A 213 2.91 18.29 -16.19
N THR A 214 3.83 19.19 -16.52
CA THR A 214 5.21 18.87 -16.86
C THR A 214 5.95 18.22 -15.69
N PHE A 215 5.83 18.79 -14.48
CA PHE A 215 6.41 18.22 -13.26
C PHE A 215 5.84 16.83 -12.96
N LEU A 216 4.52 16.63 -13.06
CA LEU A 216 3.90 15.33 -12.83
C LEU A 216 4.38 14.29 -13.84
N ASN A 217 4.54 14.68 -15.11
CA ASN A 217 5.05 13.77 -16.15
C ASN A 217 6.52 13.35 -15.87
N TYR A 218 7.36 14.29 -15.43
CA TYR A 218 8.71 13.95 -14.96
C TYR A 218 8.69 13.03 -13.74
N SER A 219 7.83 13.30 -12.77
CA SER A 219 7.65 12.46 -11.57
C SER A 219 7.23 11.03 -11.94
N ILE A 220 6.28 10.88 -12.89
CA ILE A 220 5.84 9.58 -13.41
C ILE A 220 7.00 8.82 -14.03
N ASN A 221 7.74 9.43 -14.97
CA ASN A 221 8.82 8.76 -15.68
C ASN A 221 9.99 8.42 -14.76
N PHE A 222 10.34 9.34 -13.85
CA PHE A 222 11.39 9.12 -12.86
C PHE A 222 11.05 7.99 -11.89
N SER A 223 9.85 8.02 -11.31
CA SER A 223 9.42 6.98 -10.36
C SER A 223 9.25 5.63 -11.04
N GLU A 224 8.76 5.59 -12.29
CA GLU A 224 8.71 4.38 -13.12
C GLU A 224 10.11 3.76 -13.28
N PHE A 225 11.09 4.56 -13.68
CA PHE A 225 12.47 4.13 -13.90
C PHE A 225 13.14 3.62 -12.62
N ILE A 226 13.02 4.38 -11.52
CA ILE A 226 13.61 3.97 -10.24
C ILE A 226 12.92 2.72 -9.68
N THR A 227 11.62 2.51 -9.94
CA THR A 227 10.95 1.26 -9.56
C THR A 227 11.60 0.06 -10.26
N TYR A 228 11.88 0.15 -11.55
CA TYR A 228 12.55 -0.94 -12.29
C TYR A 228 13.94 -1.23 -11.75
N ILE A 229 14.72 -0.19 -11.48
CA ILE A 229 16.06 -0.34 -10.90
C ILE A 229 15.99 -0.96 -9.50
N SER A 230 15.13 -0.42 -8.64
CA SER A 230 14.96 -0.93 -7.27
C SER A 230 14.49 -2.38 -7.25
N TYR A 231 13.60 -2.77 -8.17
CA TYR A 231 13.15 -4.15 -8.32
C TYR A 231 14.28 -5.06 -8.79
N ALA A 232 15.06 -4.64 -9.78
CA ALA A 232 16.24 -5.38 -10.26
C ALA A 232 17.28 -5.58 -9.14
N PHE A 233 17.58 -4.53 -8.37
CA PHE A 233 18.48 -4.64 -7.22
C PHE A 233 17.89 -5.50 -6.11
N TYR A 234 16.58 -5.49 -5.90
CA TYR A 234 15.92 -6.41 -4.99
C TYR A 234 16.16 -7.86 -5.42
N CYS A 235 15.93 -8.19 -6.70
CA CYS A 235 16.16 -9.53 -7.24
C CYS A 235 17.63 -9.98 -7.10
N ILE A 236 18.59 -9.06 -7.27
CA ILE A 236 20.03 -9.33 -7.11
C ILE A 236 20.39 -9.47 -5.63
N SER A 237 19.88 -8.61 -4.73
CA SER A 237 20.25 -8.56 -3.32
C SER A 237 19.84 -9.80 -2.54
N ILE A 238 18.73 -10.44 -2.90
CA ILE A 238 18.33 -11.72 -2.32
C ILE A 238 19.44 -12.77 -2.52
N ASN A 239 20.15 -12.69 -3.64
CA ASN A 239 21.24 -13.59 -3.98
C ASN A 239 22.58 -13.17 -3.37
N PHE A 240 22.84 -11.85 -3.28
CA PHE A 240 24.10 -11.32 -2.77
C PHE A 240 24.36 -11.71 -1.31
N PHE A 241 23.34 -11.71 -0.47
CA PHE A 241 23.46 -12.16 0.91
C PHE A 241 23.72 -13.68 1.03
N SER A 242 23.26 -14.50 0.09
CA SER A 242 23.55 -15.93 0.06
C SER A 242 24.99 -16.22 -0.38
N ILE A 243 25.56 -15.39 -1.27
CA ILE A 243 26.96 -15.48 -1.70
C ILE A 243 27.93 -15.26 -0.53
N PHE A 244 27.66 -14.25 0.33
CA PHE A 244 28.49 -14.00 1.52
C PHE A 244 28.43 -15.13 2.56
N ARG A 245 27.39 -15.98 2.54
CA ARG A 245 27.29 -17.19 3.37
C ARG A 245 27.92 -18.43 2.74
N GLY A 246 28.49 -18.36 1.53
CA GLY A 246 29.26 -19.42 0.91
C GLY A 246 28.47 -20.59 0.33
N ASN A 247 27.14 -20.51 0.23
CA ASN A 247 26.32 -21.70 0.00
C ASN A 247 25.53 -21.79 -1.32
N THR A 248 25.54 -20.78 -2.22
CA THR A 248 24.86 -20.94 -3.51
C THR A 248 25.43 -20.02 -4.60
N PRO A 249 25.51 -20.47 -5.88
CA PRO A 249 25.82 -19.58 -7.00
C PRO A 249 24.75 -18.48 -7.11
N SER A 250 25.16 -17.30 -7.57
CA SER A 250 24.29 -16.14 -7.80
C SER A 250 23.21 -16.49 -8.82
N ASP A 251 22.05 -16.90 -8.35
CA ASP A 251 20.92 -17.21 -9.22
C ASP A 251 20.15 -15.93 -9.54
N LEU A 252 20.28 -15.44 -10.74
CA LEU A 252 19.62 -14.23 -11.26
C LEU A 252 18.21 -14.54 -11.82
N SER A 253 17.70 -15.76 -11.62
CA SER A 253 16.43 -16.21 -12.23
C SER A 253 15.24 -15.32 -11.89
N LEU A 254 15.21 -14.71 -10.69
CA LEU A 254 14.14 -13.78 -10.31
C LEU A 254 14.11 -12.51 -11.19
N LEU A 255 15.22 -12.13 -11.83
CA LEU A 255 15.24 -11.04 -12.82
C LEU A 255 14.38 -11.33 -14.05
N LEU A 256 14.10 -12.61 -14.35
CA LEU A 256 13.21 -12.99 -15.46
C LEU A 256 11.76 -12.49 -15.24
N THR A 257 11.42 -12.08 -14.03
CA THR A 257 10.12 -11.49 -13.73
C THR A 257 10.05 -9.98 -14.01
N LEU A 258 11.19 -9.30 -14.18
CA LEU A 258 11.27 -7.86 -14.45
C LEU A 258 10.46 -7.42 -15.71
N PRO A 259 10.47 -8.15 -16.84
CA PRO A 259 9.63 -7.79 -17.98
C PRO A 259 8.12 -7.74 -17.64
N LEU A 260 7.62 -8.63 -16.77
CA LEU A 260 6.23 -8.61 -16.34
C LEU A 260 5.90 -7.36 -15.52
N VAL A 261 6.82 -6.93 -14.65
CA VAL A 261 6.68 -5.68 -13.88
C VAL A 261 6.64 -4.49 -14.84
N ILE A 262 7.55 -4.41 -15.82
CA ILE A 262 7.57 -3.35 -16.83
C ILE A 262 6.25 -3.31 -17.62
N MET A 263 5.79 -4.46 -18.11
CA MET A 263 4.54 -4.56 -18.87
C MET A 263 3.33 -4.14 -18.03
N GLY A 264 3.26 -4.56 -16.78
CA GLY A 264 2.19 -4.21 -15.84
C GLY A 264 2.13 -2.70 -15.58
N MET A 265 3.26 -2.08 -15.26
CA MET A 265 3.34 -0.65 -14.98
C MET A 265 3.02 0.21 -16.22
N ARG A 266 3.55 -0.13 -17.38
CA ARG A 266 3.23 0.57 -18.63
C ARG A 266 1.76 0.46 -19.01
N ARG A 267 1.18 -0.73 -18.83
CA ARG A 267 -0.26 -0.92 -19.07
C ARG A 267 -1.09 -0.12 -18.09
N PHE A 268 -0.75 -0.13 -16.80
CA PHE A 268 -1.41 0.67 -15.78
C PHE A 268 -1.37 2.17 -16.12
N LYS A 269 -0.22 2.70 -16.54
CA LYS A 269 -0.06 4.10 -16.97
C LYS A 269 -1.00 4.42 -18.13
N LYS A 270 -1.01 3.58 -19.17
CA LYS A 270 -1.88 3.78 -20.34
C LYS A 270 -3.36 3.74 -19.98
N ASP A 271 -3.79 2.73 -19.20
CA ASP A 271 -5.19 2.56 -18.84
C ASP A 271 -5.67 3.69 -17.90
N SER A 272 -4.83 4.15 -16.96
CA SER A 272 -5.15 5.25 -16.05
C SER A 272 -5.31 6.60 -16.77
N ILE A 273 -4.40 6.94 -17.68
CA ILE A 273 -4.43 8.23 -18.37
C ILE A 273 -5.63 8.31 -19.34
N ASN A 274 -6.00 7.19 -19.97
CA ASN A 274 -7.06 7.16 -20.99
C ASN A 274 -8.45 6.86 -20.42
N SER A 275 -8.59 6.61 -19.12
CA SER A 275 -9.86 6.22 -18.51
C SER A 275 -10.56 7.39 -17.81
N THR A 276 -11.89 7.28 -17.69
CA THR A 276 -12.73 8.20 -16.88
C THR A 276 -12.65 7.93 -15.38
N TYR A 277 -11.85 6.95 -14.94
CA TYR A 277 -11.62 6.52 -13.56
C TYR A 277 -10.14 6.52 -13.18
N GLY A 278 -9.30 7.27 -13.90
CA GLY A 278 -7.86 7.39 -13.63
C GLY A 278 -7.50 7.98 -12.27
N ASP A 279 -8.46 8.64 -11.61
CA ASP A 279 -8.38 9.12 -10.23
C ASP A 279 -8.51 8.01 -9.18
N GLN A 280 -8.90 6.80 -9.59
CA GLN A 280 -9.13 5.63 -8.72
C GLN A 280 -8.24 4.45 -9.16
N PRO A 281 -6.98 4.37 -8.69
CA PRO A 281 -6.04 3.33 -9.09
C PRO A 281 -6.57 1.90 -8.91
N GLU A 282 -7.36 1.68 -7.85
CA GLU A 282 -8.02 0.42 -7.60
C GLU A 282 -9.01 0.01 -8.71
N GLU A 283 -9.79 0.95 -9.22
CA GLU A 283 -10.73 0.68 -10.33
C GLU A 283 -9.97 0.34 -11.62
N VAL A 284 -8.84 0.98 -11.89
CA VAL A 284 -7.99 0.66 -13.04
C VAL A 284 -7.50 -0.78 -12.97
N ILE A 285 -7.02 -1.21 -11.80
CA ILE A 285 -6.54 -2.59 -11.59
C ILE A 285 -7.70 -3.58 -11.73
N PHE A 286 -8.84 -3.31 -11.10
CA PHE A 286 -9.98 -4.25 -11.12
C PHE A 286 -10.68 -4.34 -12.48
N LYS A 287 -10.66 -3.29 -13.30
CA LYS A 287 -11.31 -3.31 -14.63
C LYS A 287 -10.40 -3.85 -15.73
N SER A 288 -9.08 -3.72 -15.61
CA SER A 288 -8.15 -4.19 -16.63
C SER A 288 -7.82 -5.69 -16.46
N ASN A 289 -8.42 -6.54 -17.32
CA ASN A 289 -8.11 -7.96 -17.31
C ASN A 289 -6.63 -8.24 -17.62
N PHE A 290 -6.01 -7.42 -18.45
CA PHE A 290 -4.59 -7.56 -18.79
C PHE A 290 -3.69 -7.35 -17.57
N ILE A 291 -3.96 -6.32 -16.74
CA ILE A 291 -3.19 -6.05 -15.51
C ILE A 291 -3.37 -7.22 -14.53
N LYS A 292 -4.60 -7.73 -14.38
CA LYS A 292 -4.87 -8.90 -13.50
C LYS A 292 -4.10 -10.14 -13.95
N ILE A 293 -4.10 -10.43 -15.26
CA ILE A 293 -3.37 -11.59 -15.82
C ILE A 293 -1.87 -11.42 -15.57
N ILE A 294 -1.29 -10.27 -15.88
CA ILE A 294 0.15 -10.02 -15.63
C ILE A 294 0.48 -10.16 -14.15
N PHE A 295 -0.35 -9.62 -13.25
CA PHE A 295 -0.11 -9.71 -11.81
C PHE A 295 -0.15 -11.15 -11.31
N ILE A 296 -1.14 -11.94 -11.74
CA ILE A 296 -1.24 -13.37 -11.39
C ILE A 296 -0.04 -14.14 -11.97
N THR A 297 0.31 -13.90 -13.24
CA THR A 297 1.47 -14.53 -13.90
C THR A 297 2.77 -14.19 -13.16
N TRP A 298 2.93 -12.93 -12.73
CA TRP A 298 4.09 -12.50 -11.95
C TRP A 298 4.18 -13.23 -10.61
N ILE A 299 3.06 -13.36 -9.87
CA ILE A 299 3.03 -14.10 -8.59
C ILE A 299 3.40 -15.57 -8.81
N ILE A 300 2.75 -16.25 -9.77
CA ILE A 300 2.98 -17.68 -10.05
C ILE A 300 4.43 -17.89 -10.48
N PHE A 301 4.94 -17.08 -11.41
CA PHE A 301 6.28 -17.21 -11.92
C PHE A 301 7.34 -16.93 -10.85
N SER A 302 7.14 -15.90 -10.03
CA SER A 302 8.02 -15.63 -8.88
C SER A 302 8.00 -16.79 -7.86
N ALA A 303 6.83 -17.32 -7.55
CA ALA A 303 6.69 -18.46 -6.63
C ALA A 303 7.37 -19.73 -7.17
N LEU A 304 7.22 -20.03 -8.46
CA LEU A 304 7.89 -21.17 -9.11
C LEU A 304 9.41 -21.01 -9.07
N ILE A 305 9.94 -19.85 -9.44
CA ILE A 305 11.37 -19.58 -9.38
C ILE A 305 11.91 -19.78 -7.96
N ILE A 306 11.20 -19.26 -6.94
CA ILE A 306 11.60 -19.39 -5.55
C ILE A 306 11.50 -20.85 -5.09
N TYR A 307 10.47 -21.58 -5.51
CA TYR A 307 10.28 -23.00 -5.16
C TYR A 307 11.36 -23.92 -5.75
N PHE A 308 11.66 -23.78 -7.05
CA PHE A 308 12.68 -24.61 -7.71
C PHE A 308 14.12 -24.22 -7.34
N ARG A 309 14.30 -23.14 -6.64
CA ARG A 309 15.61 -22.69 -6.14
C ARG A 309 16.02 -23.36 -4.82
N ASN A 310 15.05 -23.87 -4.05
CA ASN A 310 15.28 -24.64 -2.81
C ASN A 310 15.44 -26.12 -3.12
#